data_10ef418f83fe50485b60bddbbe593452
#
_entry.id   10ef418f83fe50485b60bddbbe593452
#
_cell.length_a   1.000
_cell.length_b   1.000
_cell.length_c   1.000
_cell.angle_alpha   90.00
_cell.angle_beta   90.00
_cell.angle_gamma   90.00
#
_symmetry.space_group_name_H-M   'P 1'
#
loop_
_entity.id
_entity.type
_entity.pdbx_description
1 polymer ?
#
loop_
_entity_poly.entity_id
_entity_poly.type
_entity_poly.pdbx_seq_one_letter_code
_entity_poly.pdbx_strand_id
1 'polypeptide(L)'
;MRIEAVYGVLIPLLGTTLGAACVFFMRKNMKDGIQRSLTGFASGVMVAASVWSLLIPSIEQSESMGRFAFVPALVGLWAGMLFLLLLDNITPHLHINSEVSEGPRTNLKKTTMLVLAVTIHNIPEGMAVGVVYAGFLLGNSGITAMAALVLSVGIAIQNFPEGAIISMPLRANGLGRGKSFLYGFLSGVVEPVAAFVTILAAGIITPAMPYLLSFAAGAMLYVVVEELIPEMSQGKHSNLGTVFFAVGFSVMMTLDVALG
;
A
#
# COMPACT_ATOMS: atom_id res chain seq x y z
N MET A 1 -18.03 -13.51 -9.12
CA MET A 1 -17.49 -12.18 -8.77
C MET A 1 -17.97 -11.19 -9.82
N ARG A 2 -18.50 -10.02 -9.43
CA ARG A 2 -18.91 -8.99 -10.41
C ARG A 2 -17.68 -8.50 -11.18
N ILE A 3 -17.84 -8.20 -12.46
CA ILE A 3 -16.74 -7.82 -13.36
C ILE A 3 -16.01 -6.57 -12.86
N GLU A 4 -16.74 -5.65 -12.22
CA GLU A 4 -16.24 -4.42 -11.61
C GLU A 4 -15.19 -4.70 -10.51
N ALA A 5 -15.43 -5.73 -9.69
CA ALA A 5 -14.48 -6.13 -8.64
C ALA A 5 -13.20 -6.75 -9.24
N VAL A 6 -13.31 -7.45 -10.37
CA VAL A 6 -12.12 -8.00 -11.06
C VAL A 6 -11.24 -6.87 -11.56
N TYR A 7 -11.82 -5.87 -12.24
CA TYR A 7 -11.05 -4.73 -12.73
C TYR A 7 -10.47 -3.90 -11.57
N GLY A 8 -11.28 -3.64 -10.54
CA GLY A 8 -10.83 -2.86 -9.39
C GLY A 8 -9.64 -3.47 -8.66
N VAL A 9 -9.65 -4.79 -8.49
CA VAL A 9 -8.53 -5.53 -7.86
C VAL A 9 -7.24 -5.48 -8.71
N LEU A 10 -7.35 -5.31 -10.03
CA LEU A 10 -6.19 -5.23 -10.93
C LEU A 10 -5.64 -3.82 -11.12
N ILE A 11 -6.41 -2.77 -10.79
CA ILE A 11 -6.00 -1.37 -10.96
C ILE A 11 -4.71 -1.04 -10.19
N PRO A 12 -4.52 -1.43 -8.91
CA PRO A 12 -3.27 -1.19 -8.18
C PRO A 12 -2.04 -1.74 -8.90
N LEU A 13 -2.10 -3.01 -9.34
CA LEU A 13 -1.02 -3.65 -10.10
C LEU A 13 -0.65 -2.88 -11.38
N LEU A 14 -1.61 -2.19 -12.03
CA LEU A 14 -1.29 -1.33 -13.18
C LEU A 14 -0.41 -0.15 -12.76
N GLY A 15 -0.65 0.45 -11.58
CA GLY A 15 0.19 1.49 -11.01
C GLY A 15 1.64 1.03 -10.85
N THR A 16 1.85 -0.06 -10.11
CA THR A 16 3.17 -0.68 -9.89
C THR A 16 3.85 -1.04 -11.22
N THR A 17 3.09 -1.60 -12.18
CA THR A 17 3.61 -1.98 -13.50
C THR A 17 4.08 -0.77 -14.29
N LEU A 18 3.29 0.31 -14.33
CA LEU A 18 3.65 1.55 -15.03
C LEU A 18 4.87 2.21 -14.38
N GLY A 19 4.93 2.23 -13.05
CA GLY A 19 6.10 2.70 -12.30
C GLY A 19 7.35 1.89 -12.63
N ALA A 20 7.26 0.57 -12.59
CA ALA A 20 8.35 -0.32 -12.96
C ALA A 20 8.81 -0.12 -14.42
N ALA A 21 7.90 0.22 -15.34
CA ALA A 21 8.20 0.47 -16.74
C ALA A 21 9.05 1.74 -16.96
N CYS A 22 9.14 2.65 -15.98
CA CYS A 22 10.04 3.82 -16.05
C CYS A 22 11.49 3.42 -16.32
N VAL A 23 11.92 2.23 -15.96
CA VAL A 23 13.28 1.70 -16.22
C VAL A 23 13.63 1.63 -17.70
N PHE A 24 12.65 1.54 -18.60
CA PHE A 24 12.89 1.52 -20.04
C PHE A 24 13.24 2.90 -20.62
N PHE A 25 12.73 3.96 -20.00
CA PHE A 25 12.85 5.34 -20.48
C PHE A 25 13.98 6.10 -19.80
N MET A 26 14.27 5.80 -18.53
CA MET A 26 15.28 6.52 -17.77
C MET A 26 16.69 5.98 -18.02
N ARG A 27 17.64 6.91 -18.23
CA ARG A 27 19.05 6.58 -18.57
C ARG A 27 19.98 6.66 -17.36
N LYS A 28 19.60 7.34 -16.29
CA LYS A 28 20.42 7.61 -15.08
C LYS A 28 19.66 7.21 -13.82
N ASN A 29 20.39 7.12 -12.71
CA ASN A 29 19.80 6.92 -11.40
C ASN A 29 18.79 8.03 -11.08
N MET A 30 17.76 7.68 -10.32
CA MET A 30 16.81 8.65 -9.80
C MET A 30 17.54 9.65 -8.90
N LYS A 31 17.25 10.94 -9.05
CA LYS A 31 17.80 11.98 -8.17
C LYS A 31 17.10 11.90 -6.80
N ASP A 32 17.85 12.09 -5.73
CA ASP A 32 17.32 12.04 -4.35
C ASP A 32 16.08 12.92 -4.15
N GLY A 33 16.05 14.11 -4.74
CA GLY A 33 14.89 15.01 -4.65
C GLY A 33 13.64 14.42 -5.29
N ILE A 34 13.76 13.71 -6.44
CA ILE A 34 12.64 13.04 -7.10
C ILE A 34 12.17 11.87 -6.24
N GLN A 35 13.10 11.05 -5.73
CA GLN A 35 12.77 9.93 -4.84
C GLN A 35 11.97 10.40 -3.63
N ARG A 36 12.48 11.40 -2.89
CA ARG A 36 11.78 11.97 -1.73
C ARG A 36 10.40 12.53 -2.06
N SER A 37 10.27 13.18 -3.23
CA SER A 37 8.96 13.70 -3.68
C SER A 37 7.99 12.57 -3.95
N LEU A 38 8.42 11.51 -4.62
CA LEU A 38 7.59 10.36 -4.94
C LEU A 38 7.20 9.58 -3.67
N THR A 39 8.16 9.31 -2.77
CA THR A 39 7.90 8.62 -1.50
C THR A 39 6.99 9.45 -0.59
N GLY A 40 7.22 10.77 -0.51
CA GLY A 40 6.34 11.67 0.24
C GLY A 40 4.92 11.69 -0.31
N PHE A 41 4.77 11.76 -1.63
CA PHE A 41 3.46 11.72 -2.28
C PHE A 41 2.73 10.41 -2.00
N ALA A 42 3.39 9.25 -2.17
CA ALA A 42 2.82 7.94 -1.85
C ALA A 42 2.39 7.84 -0.39
N SER A 43 3.25 8.26 0.55
CA SER A 43 2.93 8.29 1.99
C SER A 43 1.66 9.11 2.29
N GLY A 44 1.51 10.28 1.65
CA GLY A 44 0.34 11.15 1.82
C GLY A 44 -0.94 10.47 1.32
N VAL A 45 -0.90 9.84 0.15
CA VAL A 45 -2.03 9.08 -0.41
C VAL A 45 -2.42 7.94 0.52
N MET A 46 -1.44 7.15 1.00
CA MET A 46 -1.68 6.02 1.90
C MET A 46 -2.33 6.44 3.22
N VAL A 47 -1.85 7.53 3.85
CA VAL A 47 -2.44 8.04 5.09
C VAL A 47 -3.89 8.48 4.87
N ALA A 48 -4.17 9.23 3.80
CA ALA A 48 -5.52 9.66 3.49
C ALA A 48 -6.44 8.45 3.22
N ALA A 49 -6.03 7.49 2.39
CA ALA A 49 -6.78 6.26 2.13
C ALA A 49 -7.07 5.48 3.42
N SER A 50 -6.06 5.33 4.30
CA SER A 50 -6.23 4.65 5.59
C SER A 50 -7.30 5.31 6.46
N VAL A 51 -7.42 6.64 6.41
CA VAL A 51 -8.41 7.37 7.21
C VAL A 51 -9.78 7.33 6.55
N TRP A 52 -9.90 7.84 5.31
CA TRP A 52 -11.21 8.05 4.67
C TRP A 52 -11.81 6.76 4.11
N SER A 53 -11.02 5.93 3.43
CA SER A 53 -11.56 4.71 2.81
C SER A 53 -11.66 3.51 3.75
N LEU A 54 -10.97 3.52 4.93
CA LEU A 54 -10.91 2.36 5.81
C LEU A 54 -11.34 2.64 7.26
N LEU A 55 -10.71 3.61 7.96
CA LEU A 55 -11.03 3.85 9.39
C LEU A 55 -12.39 4.50 9.59
N ILE A 56 -12.75 5.52 8.80
CA ILE A 56 -14.06 6.18 8.89
C ILE A 56 -15.18 5.16 8.61
N PRO A 57 -15.17 4.40 7.49
CA PRO A 57 -16.18 3.36 7.25
C PRO A 57 -16.22 2.27 8.33
N SER A 58 -15.09 1.91 8.94
CA SER A 58 -15.05 0.98 10.08
C SER A 58 -15.84 1.50 11.29
N ILE A 59 -15.69 2.79 11.63
CA ILE A 59 -16.40 3.42 12.73
C ILE A 59 -17.89 3.57 12.40
N GLU A 60 -18.22 4.04 11.20
CA GLU A 60 -19.61 4.21 10.75
C GLU A 60 -20.39 2.89 10.74
N GLN A 61 -19.80 1.79 10.27
CA GLN A 61 -20.42 0.47 10.35
C GLN A 61 -20.61 -0.05 11.77
N SER A 62 -19.96 0.59 12.75
CA SER A 62 -20.03 0.23 14.17
C SER A 62 -20.94 1.16 14.97
N GLU A 63 -21.68 2.09 14.35
CA GLU A 63 -22.54 3.09 15.02
C GLU A 63 -23.58 2.47 15.98
N SER A 64 -24.05 1.26 15.70
CA SER A 64 -24.97 0.52 16.57
C SER A 64 -24.37 0.27 17.97
N MET A 65 -23.05 0.34 18.15
CA MET A 65 -22.36 0.23 19.45
C MET A 65 -22.36 1.54 20.24
N GLY A 66 -22.95 2.63 19.72
CA GLY A 66 -23.04 3.93 20.37
C GLY A 66 -21.66 4.48 20.73
N ARG A 67 -21.43 4.83 22.01
CA ARG A 67 -20.12 5.37 22.45
C ARG A 67 -18.91 4.43 22.27
N PHE A 68 -19.15 3.16 21.99
CA PHE A 68 -18.10 2.16 21.75
C PHE A 68 -17.84 1.88 20.26
N ALA A 69 -18.40 2.65 19.34
CA ALA A 69 -18.22 2.50 17.90
C ALA A 69 -16.74 2.54 17.46
N PHE A 70 -15.87 3.17 18.25
CA PHE A 70 -14.43 3.20 18.00
C PHE A 70 -13.71 1.88 18.28
N VAL A 71 -14.32 0.95 19.04
CA VAL A 71 -13.63 -0.27 19.52
C VAL A 71 -13.21 -1.20 18.38
N PRO A 72 -14.08 -1.52 17.40
CA PRO A 72 -13.64 -2.31 16.24
C PRO A 72 -12.49 -1.66 15.47
N ALA A 73 -12.58 -0.34 15.26
CA ALA A 73 -11.52 0.43 14.59
C ALA A 73 -10.19 0.37 15.36
N LEU A 74 -10.22 0.55 16.67
CA LEU A 74 -9.04 0.48 17.53
C LEU A 74 -8.41 -0.92 17.53
N VAL A 75 -9.22 -1.95 17.72
CA VAL A 75 -8.73 -3.35 17.79
C VAL A 75 -8.16 -3.79 16.44
N GLY A 76 -8.87 -3.53 15.35
CA GLY A 76 -8.39 -3.89 14.02
C GLY A 76 -7.10 -3.15 13.65
N LEU A 77 -7.01 -1.84 13.91
CA LEU A 77 -5.81 -1.05 13.66
C LEU A 77 -4.58 -1.64 14.37
N TRP A 78 -4.69 -1.93 15.66
CA TRP A 78 -3.58 -2.55 16.39
C TRP A 78 -3.26 -3.96 15.87
N ALA A 79 -4.26 -4.75 15.53
CA ALA A 79 -4.05 -6.08 14.96
C ALA A 79 -3.31 -6.00 13.62
N GLY A 80 -3.66 -5.04 12.76
CA GLY A 80 -2.97 -4.82 11.48
C GLY A 80 -1.52 -4.36 11.66
N MET A 81 -1.27 -3.41 12.56
CA MET A 81 0.09 -2.97 12.89
C MET A 81 0.95 -4.11 13.42
N LEU A 82 0.42 -4.90 14.36
CA LEU A 82 1.15 -6.04 14.94
C LEU A 82 1.37 -7.16 13.93
N PHE A 83 0.43 -7.35 13.01
CA PHE A 83 0.59 -8.31 11.91
C PHE A 83 1.76 -7.94 10.99
N LEU A 84 1.86 -6.68 10.59
CA LEU A 84 2.99 -6.21 9.77
C LEU A 84 4.31 -6.27 10.54
N LEU A 85 4.32 -5.82 11.79
CA LEU A 85 5.49 -5.96 12.66
C LEU A 85 5.96 -7.42 12.76
N LEU A 86 5.02 -8.38 12.83
CA LEU A 86 5.35 -9.80 12.83
C LEU A 86 5.96 -10.24 11.50
N LEU A 87 5.32 -9.88 10.36
CA LEU A 87 5.83 -10.20 9.02
C LEU A 87 7.23 -9.65 8.80
N ASP A 88 7.45 -8.43 9.22
CA ASP A 88 8.72 -7.73 9.14
C ASP A 88 9.83 -8.49 9.91
N ASN A 89 9.52 -8.92 11.13
CA ASN A 89 10.45 -9.68 11.95
C ASN A 89 10.76 -11.10 11.45
N ILE A 90 9.83 -11.76 10.75
CA ILE A 90 10.01 -13.14 10.29
C ILE A 90 10.49 -13.26 8.85
N THR A 91 10.46 -12.17 8.08
CA THR A 91 10.88 -12.16 6.68
C THR A 91 12.23 -11.49 6.52
N PRO A 92 13.24 -12.17 5.93
CA PRO A 92 14.51 -11.55 5.64
C PRO A 92 14.37 -10.53 4.52
N HIS A 93 14.53 -9.24 4.83
CA HIS A 93 14.37 -8.15 3.87
C HIS A 93 15.44 -7.07 4.03
N LEU A 94 15.51 -6.13 3.10
CA LEU A 94 16.50 -5.05 3.09
C LEU A 94 15.82 -3.78 2.55
N HIS A 95 15.91 -2.69 3.29
CA HIS A 95 15.48 -1.38 2.83
C HIS A 95 16.45 -0.81 1.78
N ILE A 96 15.95 0.01 0.86
CA ILE A 96 16.68 0.47 -0.34
C ILE A 96 18.00 1.15 -0.01
N ASN A 97 18.06 1.90 1.07
CA ASN A 97 19.24 2.66 1.47
C ASN A 97 19.96 2.07 2.70
N SER A 98 19.61 0.85 3.11
CA SER A 98 20.26 0.14 4.21
C SER A 98 21.30 -0.84 3.71
N GLU A 99 22.41 -0.97 4.46
CA GLU A 99 23.38 -2.05 4.26
C GLU A 99 23.14 -3.23 5.20
N VAL A 100 22.29 -3.04 6.20
CA VAL A 100 21.95 -4.03 7.21
C VAL A 100 20.60 -4.65 6.87
N SER A 101 20.58 -5.97 6.71
CA SER A 101 19.33 -6.72 6.50
C SER A 101 18.58 -6.90 7.81
N GLU A 102 17.27 -6.81 7.74
CA GLU A 102 16.36 -7.08 8.84
C GLU A 102 15.77 -8.49 8.74
N GLY A 103 15.14 -8.97 9.83
CA GLY A 103 14.62 -10.33 9.91
C GLY A 103 15.68 -11.42 10.12
N PRO A 104 15.34 -12.69 9.87
CA PRO A 104 16.23 -13.81 10.07
C PRO A 104 17.47 -13.77 9.16
N ARG A 105 18.62 -14.23 9.69
CA ARG A 105 19.85 -14.34 8.88
C ARG A 105 19.62 -15.23 7.66
N THR A 106 20.02 -14.76 6.49
CA THR A 106 19.80 -15.44 5.22
C THR A 106 20.99 -15.28 4.28
N ASN A 107 21.13 -16.21 3.33
CA ASN A 107 22.08 -16.12 2.22
C ASN A 107 21.43 -15.54 0.94
N LEU A 108 20.25 -14.93 1.03
CA LEU A 108 19.58 -14.31 -0.11
C LEU A 108 20.39 -13.14 -0.65
N LYS A 109 20.33 -12.93 -1.96
CA LYS A 109 20.96 -11.78 -2.60
C LYS A 109 20.28 -10.48 -2.16
N LYS A 110 21.06 -9.40 -2.03
CA LYS A 110 20.53 -8.05 -1.73
C LYS A 110 19.30 -7.69 -2.61
N THR A 111 19.37 -7.98 -3.91
CA THR A 111 18.26 -7.78 -4.84
C THR A 111 16.98 -8.49 -4.42
N THR A 112 17.08 -9.74 -3.99
CA THR A 112 15.92 -10.52 -3.55
C THR A 112 15.32 -9.95 -2.27
N MET A 113 16.16 -9.53 -1.33
CA MET A 113 15.72 -8.92 -0.06
C MET A 113 15.03 -7.58 -0.28
N LEU A 114 15.53 -6.74 -1.21
CA LEU A 114 14.86 -5.49 -1.61
C LEU A 114 13.47 -5.74 -2.22
N VAL A 115 13.36 -6.76 -3.09
CA VAL A 115 12.06 -7.11 -3.69
C VAL A 115 11.10 -7.67 -2.64
N LEU A 116 11.61 -8.47 -1.68
CA LEU A 116 10.79 -9.00 -0.58
C LEU A 116 10.25 -7.88 0.32
N ALA A 117 11.06 -6.88 0.67
CA ALA A 117 10.62 -5.73 1.44
C ALA A 117 9.35 -5.14 0.84
N VAL A 118 9.42 -4.69 -0.42
CA VAL A 118 8.26 -4.06 -1.08
C VAL A 118 7.12 -5.05 -1.31
N THR A 119 7.40 -6.32 -1.57
CA THR A 119 6.34 -7.34 -1.70
C THR A 119 5.52 -7.48 -0.41
N ILE A 120 6.17 -7.41 0.77
CA ILE A 120 5.49 -7.45 2.07
C ILE A 120 4.59 -6.21 2.24
N HIS A 121 5.07 -5.04 1.82
CA HIS A 121 4.36 -3.77 1.94
C HIS A 121 3.14 -3.69 1.00
N ASN A 122 3.19 -4.36 -0.15
CA ASN A 122 2.07 -4.43 -1.08
C ASN A 122 0.95 -5.40 -0.62
N ILE A 123 1.21 -6.28 0.38
CA ILE A 123 0.17 -7.16 0.96
C ILE A 123 -0.97 -6.34 1.60
N PRO A 124 -0.72 -5.37 2.50
CA PRO A 124 -1.76 -4.51 3.08
C PRO A 124 -2.58 -3.75 2.06
N GLU A 125 -1.96 -3.28 0.99
CA GLU A 125 -2.65 -2.57 -0.08
C GLU A 125 -3.65 -3.45 -0.81
N GLY A 126 -3.21 -4.65 -1.19
CA GLY A 126 -4.10 -5.65 -1.74
C GLY A 126 -5.22 -6.03 -0.77
N MET A 127 -4.91 -6.19 0.53
CA MET A 127 -5.93 -6.47 1.56
C MET A 127 -6.93 -5.32 1.68
N ALA A 128 -6.50 -4.05 1.66
CA ALA A 128 -7.37 -2.89 1.72
C ALA A 128 -8.37 -2.88 0.56
N VAL A 129 -7.91 -3.06 -0.68
CA VAL A 129 -8.77 -3.20 -1.86
C VAL A 129 -9.72 -4.39 -1.69
N GLY A 130 -9.20 -5.52 -1.23
CA GLY A 130 -9.98 -6.75 -1.02
C GLY A 130 -11.11 -6.58 -0.02
N VAL A 131 -10.86 -5.92 1.12
CA VAL A 131 -11.87 -5.67 2.16
C VAL A 131 -12.96 -4.74 1.64
N VAL A 132 -12.61 -3.65 0.96
CA VAL A 132 -13.59 -2.69 0.45
C VAL A 132 -14.44 -3.33 -0.66
N TYR A 133 -13.84 -4.07 -1.60
CA TYR A 133 -14.62 -4.80 -2.60
C TYR A 133 -15.48 -5.92 -1.98
N ALA A 134 -15.02 -6.58 -0.95
CA ALA A 134 -15.84 -7.54 -0.21
C ALA A 134 -17.06 -6.87 0.43
N GLY A 135 -16.88 -5.72 1.07
CA GLY A 135 -17.96 -4.91 1.63
C GLY A 135 -18.99 -4.51 0.57
N PHE A 136 -18.54 -4.02 -0.58
CA PHE A 136 -19.40 -3.70 -1.72
C PHE A 136 -20.17 -4.93 -2.22
N LEU A 137 -19.51 -6.07 -2.41
CA LEU A 137 -20.13 -7.29 -2.92
C LEU A 137 -21.15 -7.89 -1.95
N LEU A 138 -20.94 -7.71 -0.65
CA LEU A 138 -21.85 -8.17 0.42
C LEU A 138 -23.00 -7.19 0.69
N GLY A 139 -22.99 -6.04 0.03
CA GLY A 139 -24.05 -5.01 0.20
C GLY A 139 -23.97 -4.30 1.55
N ASN A 140 -22.79 -4.18 2.15
CA ASN A 140 -22.62 -3.44 3.39
C ASN A 140 -22.95 -1.96 3.18
N SER A 141 -23.77 -1.41 4.08
CA SER A 141 -24.11 0.01 4.07
C SER A 141 -22.84 0.87 4.22
N GLY A 142 -22.74 1.89 3.38
CA GLY A 142 -21.60 2.81 3.39
C GLY A 142 -20.44 2.47 2.45
N ILE A 143 -20.42 1.28 1.81
CA ILE A 143 -19.41 0.94 0.82
C ILE A 143 -20.02 0.85 -0.57
N THR A 144 -19.80 1.89 -1.37
CA THR A 144 -20.30 1.98 -2.75
C THR A 144 -19.29 1.39 -3.74
N ALA A 145 -19.75 1.07 -4.96
CA ALA A 145 -18.83 0.69 -6.04
C ALA A 145 -17.83 1.82 -6.37
N MET A 146 -18.29 3.08 -6.23
CA MET A 146 -17.45 4.25 -6.48
C MET A 146 -16.37 4.39 -5.38
N ALA A 147 -16.72 4.24 -4.11
CA ALA A 147 -15.75 4.24 -3.01
C ALA A 147 -14.68 3.16 -3.20
N ALA A 148 -15.08 1.94 -3.60
CA ALA A 148 -14.14 0.87 -3.91
C ALA A 148 -13.22 1.21 -5.10
N LEU A 149 -13.75 1.84 -6.14
CA LEU A 149 -12.97 2.28 -7.29
C LEU A 149 -12.01 3.42 -6.92
N VAL A 150 -12.46 4.40 -6.15
CA VAL A 150 -11.64 5.52 -5.66
C VAL A 150 -10.44 5.01 -4.86
N LEU A 151 -10.65 4.07 -3.94
CA LEU A 151 -9.54 3.45 -3.21
C LEU A 151 -8.58 2.75 -4.16
N SER A 152 -9.07 1.95 -5.11
CA SER A 152 -8.20 1.24 -6.08
C SER A 152 -7.38 2.19 -6.93
N VAL A 153 -7.97 3.30 -7.39
CA VAL A 153 -7.27 4.34 -8.15
C VAL A 153 -6.25 5.06 -7.27
N GLY A 154 -6.62 5.39 -6.03
CA GLY A 154 -5.70 6.01 -5.07
C GLY A 154 -4.47 5.14 -4.82
N ILE A 155 -4.67 3.83 -4.58
CA ILE A 155 -3.57 2.87 -4.42
C ILE A 155 -2.76 2.75 -5.72
N ALA A 156 -3.37 2.72 -6.89
CA ALA A 156 -2.63 2.70 -8.15
C ALA A 156 -1.75 3.95 -8.36
N ILE A 157 -2.23 5.11 -7.94
CA ILE A 157 -1.49 6.37 -8.02
C ILE A 157 -0.24 6.34 -7.12
N GLN A 158 -0.33 5.81 -5.90
CA GLN A 158 0.82 5.67 -4.99
C GLN A 158 1.78 4.57 -5.44
N ASN A 159 1.27 3.48 -6.01
CA ASN A 159 2.06 2.34 -6.49
C ASN A 159 2.92 2.68 -7.71
N PHE A 160 2.56 3.71 -8.47
CA PHE A 160 3.43 4.19 -9.56
C PHE A 160 4.81 4.65 -9.05
N PRO A 161 4.94 5.53 -8.04
CA PRO A 161 6.20 5.78 -7.36
C PRO A 161 6.92 4.50 -6.90
N GLU A 162 6.23 3.59 -6.27
CA GLU A 162 6.82 2.39 -5.67
C GLU A 162 7.43 1.45 -6.73
N GLY A 163 6.72 1.19 -7.82
CA GLY A 163 7.25 0.42 -8.95
C GLY A 163 8.53 1.04 -9.55
N ALA A 164 8.59 2.38 -9.62
CA ALA A 164 9.77 3.10 -10.07
C ALA A 164 10.93 3.00 -9.06
N ILE A 165 10.64 3.16 -7.76
CA ILE A 165 11.62 3.08 -6.66
C ILE A 165 12.27 1.70 -6.58
N ILE A 166 11.57 0.62 -6.95
CA ILE A 166 12.17 -0.73 -7.01
C ILE A 166 12.99 -0.92 -8.28
N SER A 167 12.38 -0.70 -9.44
CA SER A 167 12.95 -1.08 -10.73
C SER A 167 14.22 -0.28 -11.09
N MET A 168 14.25 0.99 -10.71
CA MET A 168 15.33 1.89 -11.07
C MET A 168 16.64 1.62 -10.30
N PRO A 169 16.67 1.43 -8.96
CA PRO A 169 17.87 1.03 -8.26
C PRO A 169 18.39 -0.34 -8.70
N LEU A 170 17.51 -1.30 -8.99
CA LEU A 170 17.91 -2.60 -9.53
C LEU A 170 18.67 -2.45 -10.84
N ARG A 171 18.20 -1.55 -11.72
CA ARG A 171 18.90 -1.20 -12.96
C ARG A 171 20.23 -0.50 -12.69
N ALA A 172 20.29 0.42 -11.74
CA ALA A 172 21.50 1.12 -11.33
C ALA A 172 22.57 0.16 -10.82
N ASN A 173 22.16 -0.88 -10.09
CA ASN A 173 23.03 -1.95 -9.58
C ASN A 173 23.42 -3.00 -10.65
N GLY A 174 23.23 -2.70 -11.95
CA GLY A 174 23.73 -3.50 -13.06
C GLY A 174 22.77 -4.56 -13.62
N LEU A 175 21.53 -4.69 -13.07
CA LEU A 175 20.54 -5.57 -13.70
C LEU A 175 20.12 -5.05 -15.07
N GLY A 176 19.81 -5.98 -15.99
CA GLY A 176 19.22 -5.63 -17.28
C GLY A 176 17.83 -5.01 -17.13
N ARG A 177 17.44 -4.06 -18.02
CA ARG A 177 16.13 -3.37 -17.95
C ARG A 177 14.94 -4.31 -17.81
N GLY A 178 14.90 -5.39 -18.63
CA GLY A 178 13.82 -6.38 -18.59
C GLY A 178 13.71 -7.10 -17.25
N LYS A 179 14.85 -7.46 -16.63
CA LYS A 179 14.84 -8.09 -15.28
C LYS A 179 14.43 -7.09 -14.20
N SER A 180 14.91 -5.85 -14.28
CA SER A 180 14.52 -4.81 -13.32
C SER A 180 13.02 -4.51 -13.38
N PHE A 181 12.46 -4.41 -14.61
CA PHE A 181 11.02 -4.30 -14.82
C PHE A 181 10.27 -5.51 -14.24
N LEU A 182 10.72 -6.73 -14.55
CA LEU A 182 10.06 -7.95 -14.08
C LEU A 182 10.01 -8.03 -12.55
N TYR A 183 11.07 -7.67 -11.86
CA TYR A 183 11.09 -7.65 -10.40
C TYR A 183 10.14 -6.59 -9.83
N GLY A 184 10.09 -5.38 -10.42
CA GLY A 184 9.13 -4.36 -10.03
C GLY A 184 7.67 -4.78 -10.31
N PHE A 185 7.40 -5.42 -11.45
CA PHE A 185 6.08 -6.00 -11.74
C PHE A 185 5.69 -7.10 -10.75
N LEU A 186 6.60 -8.04 -10.48
CA LEU A 186 6.32 -9.17 -9.59
C LEU A 186 6.08 -8.74 -8.15
N SER A 187 6.70 -7.64 -7.67
CA SER A 187 6.40 -7.12 -6.33
C SER A 187 4.95 -6.66 -6.20
N GLY A 188 4.35 -6.15 -7.29
CA GLY A 188 2.95 -5.74 -7.30
C GLY A 188 1.96 -6.90 -7.49
N VAL A 189 2.38 -8.05 -8.02
CA VAL A 189 1.46 -9.21 -8.23
C VAL A 189 0.83 -9.70 -6.93
N VAL A 190 1.48 -9.48 -5.79
CA VAL A 190 0.91 -9.84 -4.49
C VAL A 190 -0.36 -9.06 -4.16
N GLU A 191 -0.55 -7.86 -4.68
CA GLU A 191 -1.73 -7.01 -4.44
C GLU A 191 -3.03 -7.68 -4.89
N PRO A 192 -3.21 -8.06 -6.17
CA PRO A 192 -4.41 -8.77 -6.59
C PRO A 192 -4.58 -10.14 -5.91
N VAL A 193 -3.48 -10.82 -5.56
CA VAL A 193 -3.54 -12.08 -4.81
C VAL A 193 -4.08 -11.84 -3.40
N ALA A 194 -3.53 -10.87 -2.68
CA ALA A 194 -3.97 -10.51 -1.33
C ALA A 194 -5.42 -10.01 -1.34
N ALA A 195 -5.81 -9.18 -2.33
CA ALA A 195 -7.18 -8.72 -2.49
C ALA A 195 -8.15 -9.90 -2.70
N PHE A 196 -7.81 -10.83 -3.58
CA PHE A 196 -8.65 -11.98 -3.85
C PHE A 196 -8.81 -12.89 -2.62
N VAL A 197 -7.72 -13.18 -1.91
CA VAL A 197 -7.74 -13.96 -0.65
C VAL A 197 -8.61 -13.26 0.39
N THR A 198 -8.50 -11.93 0.51
CA THR A 198 -9.29 -11.13 1.45
C THR A 198 -10.77 -11.14 1.10
N ILE A 199 -11.14 -11.02 -0.18
CA ILE A 199 -12.53 -11.14 -0.64
C ILE A 199 -13.12 -12.50 -0.25
N LEU A 200 -12.37 -13.59 -0.44
CA LEU A 200 -12.83 -14.93 -0.08
C LEU A 200 -13.00 -15.08 1.44
N ALA A 201 -12.05 -14.57 2.21
CA ALA A 201 -12.11 -14.61 3.67
C ALA A 201 -13.26 -13.76 4.23
N ALA A 202 -13.49 -12.56 3.69
CA ALA A 202 -14.56 -11.67 4.15
C ALA A 202 -15.96 -12.25 3.94
N GLY A 203 -16.17 -13.06 2.90
CA GLY A 203 -17.43 -13.77 2.68
C GLY A 203 -17.81 -14.74 3.81
N ILE A 204 -16.84 -15.21 4.59
CA ILE A 204 -17.05 -16.11 5.74
C ILE A 204 -17.26 -15.29 7.03
N ILE A 205 -16.74 -14.04 7.11
CA ILE A 205 -16.64 -13.25 8.35
C ILE A 205 -17.37 -11.90 8.21
N THR A 206 -18.57 -11.89 7.63
CA THR A 206 -19.37 -10.65 7.45
C THR A 206 -19.50 -9.77 8.71
N PRO A 207 -19.69 -10.33 9.95
CA PRO A 207 -19.78 -9.52 11.16
C PRO A 207 -18.47 -8.82 11.57
N ALA A 208 -17.35 -9.24 11.02
CA ALA A 208 -16.02 -8.71 11.33
C ALA A 208 -15.55 -7.61 10.34
N MET A 209 -16.42 -7.14 9.44
CA MET A 209 -16.03 -6.15 8.41
C MET A 209 -15.40 -4.88 9.00
N PRO A 210 -15.92 -4.25 10.08
CA PRO A 210 -15.27 -3.09 10.69
C PRO A 210 -13.84 -3.39 11.16
N TYR A 211 -13.61 -4.58 11.72
CA TYR A 211 -12.27 -5.02 12.14
C TYR A 211 -11.34 -5.25 10.95
N LEU A 212 -11.85 -5.77 9.84
CA LEU A 212 -11.03 -6.02 8.64
C LEU A 212 -10.64 -4.72 7.94
N LEU A 213 -11.55 -3.74 7.85
CA LEU A 213 -11.26 -2.41 7.32
C LEU A 213 -10.14 -1.74 8.14
N SER A 214 -10.30 -1.69 9.45
CA SER A 214 -9.31 -1.06 10.32
C SER A 214 -8.01 -1.88 10.44
N PHE A 215 -8.05 -3.19 10.27
CA PHE A 215 -6.86 -4.02 10.16
C PHE A 215 -6.01 -3.62 8.93
N ALA A 216 -6.64 -3.49 7.76
CA ALA A 216 -5.96 -3.03 6.56
C ALA A 216 -5.37 -1.62 6.74
N ALA A 217 -6.13 -0.70 7.37
CA ALA A 217 -5.65 0.63 7.70
C ALA A 217 -4.42 0.60 8.62
N GLY A 218 -4.46 -0.23 9.68
CA GLY A 218 -3.33 -0.38 10.61
C GLY A 218 -2.08 -0.92 9.94
N ALA A 219 -2.24 -1.91 9.07
CA ALA A 219 -1.16 -2.48 8.30
C ALA A 219 -0.54 -1.45 7.33
N MET A 220 -1.37 -0.66 6.62
CA MET A 220 -0.89 0.42 5.74
C MET A 220 -0.18 1.52 6.53
N LEU A 221 -0.71 1.94 7.68
CA LEU A 221 -0.07 2.95 8.52
C LEU A 221 1.27 2.48 9.10
N TYR A 222 1.42 1.18 9.39
CA TYR A 222 2.72 0.61 9.76
C TYR A 222 3.76 0.86 8.67
N VAL A 223 3.46 0.51 7.42
CA VAL A 223 4.36 0.73 6.27
C VAL A 223 4.74 2.20 6.12
N VAL A 224 3.77 3.10 6.24
CA VAL A 224 4.03 4.55 6.14
C VAL A 224 5.01 5.02 7.20
N VAL A 225 4.84 4.62 8.45
CA VAL A 225 5.65 5.10 9.58
C VAL A 225 7.02 4.43 9.61
N GLU A 226 7.08 3.13 9.36
CA GLU A 226 8.31 2.35 9.45
C GLU A 226 9.22 2.57 8.24
N GLU A 227 8.66 2.74 7.05
CA GLU A 227 9.45 2.77 5.82
C GLU A 227 9.37 4.10 5.08
N LEU A 228 8.17 4.53 4.68
CA LEU A 228 8.05 5.64 3.74
C LEU A 228 8.44 7.00 4.36
N ILE A 229 8.06 7.27 5.61
CA ILE A 229 8.44 8.51 6.30
C ILE A 229 9.96 8.58 6.54
N PRO A 230 10.63 7.55 7.06
CA PRO A 230 12.09 7.53 7.12
C PRO A 230 12.75 7.71 5.76
N GLU A 231 12.28 7.04 4.71
CA GLU A 231 12.86 7.13 3.37
C GLU A 231 12.74 8.54 2.77
N MET A 232 11.58 9.18 2.86
CA MET A 232 11.40 10.55 2.33
C MET A 232 12.23 11.60 3.10
N SER A 233 12.68 11.27 4.31
CA SER A 233 13.44 12.17 5.20
C SER A 233 14.95 11.94 5.13
N GLN A 234 15.44 10.92 4.42
CA GLN A 234 16.88 10.57 4.36
C GLN A 234 17.76 11.66 3.72
N GLY A 235 19.03 11.69 4.14
CA GLY A 235 20.08 12.53 3.56
C GLY A 235 20.01 14.00 4.02
N LYS A 236 20.37 14.95 3.14
CA LYS A 236 20.35 16.38 3.49
C LYS A 236 18.94 16.86 3.72
N HIS A 237 18.73 17.71 4.73
CA HIS A 237 17.42 18.31 5.03
C HIS A 237 16.78 18.91 3.77
N SER A 238 15.51 18.56 3.54
CA SER A 238 14.72 19.04 2.41
C SER A 238 13.23 19.00 2.77
N ASN A 239 12.49 20.01 2.39
CA ASN A 239 11.04 20.05 2.59
C ASN A 239 10.25 19.34 1.48
N LEU A 240 10.93 18.75 0.47
CA LEU A 240 10.26 18.12 -0.68
C LEU A 240 9.36 16.98 -0.24
N GLY A 241 9.84 16.06 0.60
CA GLY A 241 9.04 14.95 1.12
C GLY A 241 7.77 15.45 1.80
N THR A 242 7.88 16.41 2.70
CA THR A 242 6.74 16.99 3.44
C THR A 242 5.74 17.70 2.53
N VAL A 243 6.22 18.49 1.56
CA VAL A 243 5.34 19.19 0.62
C VAL A 243 4.59 18.18 -0.26
N PHE A 244 5.28 17.18 -0.79
CA PHE A 244 4.65 16.17 -1.63
C PHE A 244 3.76 15.22 -0.82
N PHE A 245 4.06 14.96 0.46
CA PHE A 245 3.13 14.30 1.38
C PHE A 245 1.80 15.06 1.46
N ALA A 246 1.85 16.38 1.69
CA ALA A 246 0.64 17.20 1.74
C ALA A 246 -0.12 17.19 0.40
N VAL A 247 0.59 17.16 -0.74
CA VAL A 247 -0.04 17.03 -2.07
C VAL A 247 -0.74 15.68 -2.20
N GLY A 248 -0.06 14.57 -1.92
CA GLY A 248 -0.65 13.23 -2.02
C GLY A 248 -1.85 13.05 -1.10
N PHE A 249 -1.72 13.49 0.16
CA PHE A 249 -2.81 13.50 1.12
C PHE A 249 -4.03 14.29 0.60
N SER A 250 -3.80 15.50 0.08
CA SER A 250 -4.88 16.35 -0.45
C SER A 250 -5.57 15.73 -1.67
N VAL A 251 -4.80 15.11 -2.57
CA VAL A 251 -5.35 14.43 -3.75
C VAL A 251 -6.27 13.30 -3.33
N MET A 252 -5.80 12.40 -2.45
CA MET A 252 -6.59 11.25 -2.04
C MET A 252 -7.81 11.65 -1.20
N MET A 253 -7.64 12.58 -0.25
CA MET A 253 -8.77 13.13 0.51
C MET A 253 -9.84 13.74 -0.41
N THR A 254 -9.41 14.45 -1.46
CA THR A 254 -10.36 15.04 -2.42
C THR A 254 -11.08 13.97 -3.22
N LEU A 255 -10.38 12.93 -3.67
CA LEU A 255 -10.99 11.82 -4.39
C LEU A 255 -12.02 11.08 -3.53
N ASP A 256 -11.69 10.78 -2.27
CA ASP A 256 -12.62 10.11 -1.34
C ASP A 256 -13.85 10.97 -1.05
N VAL A 257 -13.68 12.25 -0.71
CA VAL A 257 -14.79 13.12 -0.29
C VAL A 257 -15.65 13.55 -1.48
N ALA A 258 -15.05 13.73 -2.67
CA ALA A 258 -15.80 14.23 -3.85
C ALA A 258 -16.44 13.11 -4.67
N LEU A 259 -15.90 11.89 -4.65
CA LEU A 259 -16.34 10.79 -5.51
C LEU A 259 -16.74 9.52 -4.72
N GLY A 260 -16.23 9.33 -3.50
CA GLY A 260 -16.49 8.15 -2.63
C GLY A 260 -17.79 8.29 -1.85
#